data_3077030fb1206da4ae34e29e8bc28718
#
_entry.id   3077030fb1206da4ae34e29e8bc28718
#
_cell.length_a   1.000
_cell.length_b   1.000
_cell.length_c   1.000
_cell.angle_alpha   90.00
_cell.angle_beta   90.00
_cell.angle_gamma   90.00
#
_symmetry.space_group_name_H-M   'P 1'
#
loop_
_entity.id
_entity.type
_entity.pdbx_description
1 polymer ?
#
loop_
_entity_poly.entity_id
_entity_poly.type
_entity_poly.pdbx_seq_one_letter_code
_entity_poly.pdbx_strand_id
1 'polypeptide(L)'
;MSQDSSHIEILRRGPRAWNAWRSENPKVVPNLSGLTLSVGQRQMGPINGGPINLSSTRLRHGSLRFATLTGADLSAADLWDADLSDARLDRVNLAGADLSEALLDRADFASTKLAGANLSSASLLEARNLTQAQIDEAMGNSSTVLPAHLARPAAWTGSVSPVSDYQTRSEFHALGLNGVVAPKRVETVSWLVGGPRSERDAAQEAPPSPKGRTV
;
A
#
# COMPACT_ATOMS: atom_id res chain seq x y z
N MET A 1 4.37 19.81 22.31
CA MET A 1 3.81 19.39 21.00
C MET A 1 4.88 18.57 20.32
N SER A 2 4.62 17.33 19.92
CA SER A 2 5.60 16.51 19.20
C SER A 2 5.86 17.14 17.84
N GLN A 3 7.08 17.02 17.31
CA GLN A 3 7.42 17.52 15.96
C GLN A 3 6.47 16.98 14.88
N ASP A 4 5.93 15.79 15.10
CA ASP A 4 5.02 15.10 14.16
C ASP A 4 3.68 15.84 14.00
N SER A 5 3.12 16.39 15.07
CA SER A 5 1.87 17.17 14.98
C SER A 5 2.05 18.45 14.18
N SER A 6 3.24 19.06 14.17
CA SER A 6 3.50 20.27 13.41
C SER A 6 3.57 20.04 11.90
N HIS A 7 4.10 18.89 11.44
CA HIS A 7 4.16 18.56 10.01
C HIS A 7 2.76 18.34 9.42
N ILE A 8 1.87 17.65 10.15
CA ILE A 8 0.48 17.43 9.72
C ILE A 8 -0.28 18.76 9.61
N GLU A 9 -0.04 19.69 10.55
CA GLU A 9 -0.69 21.00 10.50
C GLU A 9 -0.23 21.85 9.33
N ILE A 10 1.07 21.80 8.98
CA ILE A 10 1.60 22.48 7.79
C ILE A 10 0.96 21.89 6.54
N LEU A 11 0.88 20.57 6.43
CA LEU A 11 0.25 19.88 5.31
C LEU A 11 -1.22 20.27 5.15
N ARG A 12 -1.95 20.41 6.26
CA ARG A 12 -3.37 20.83 6.25
C ARG A 12 -3.60 22.22 5.69
N ARG A 13 -2.58 23.08 5.69
CA ARG A 13 -2.63 24.41 5.05
C ARG A 13 -2.54 24.32 3.51
N GLY A 14 -2.32 23.12 2.99
CA GLY A 14 -2.30 22.81 1.57
C GLY A 14 -0.91 22.81 0.93
N PRO A 15 -0.85 22.42 -0.37
CA PRO A 15 0.41 22.19 -1.08
C PRO A 15 1.35 23.37 -1.11
N ARG A 16 0.82 24.60 -1.22
CA ARG A 16 1.66 25.82 -1.25
C ARG A 16 2.41 26.04 0.07
N ALA A 17 1.72 25.94 1.20
CA ALA A 17 2.34 26.11 2.51
C ALA A 17 3.34 24.99 2.80
N TRP A 18 2.99 23.76 2.41
CA TRP A 18 3.86 22.59 2.53
C TRP A 18 5.14 22.76 1.70
N ASN A 19 5.03 23.10 0.42
CA ASN A 19 6.18 23.27 -0.46
C ASN A 19 7.10 24.40 -0.02
N ALA A 20 6.55 25.52 0.47
CA ALA A 20 7.34 26.60 1.05
C ALA A 20 8.15 26.09 2.27
N TRP A 21 7.48 25.40 3.18
CA TRP A 21 8.15 24.81 4.35
C TRP A 21 9.23 23.78 3.94
N ARG A 22 8.95 22.93 2.94
CA ARG A 22 9.95 21.97 2.40
C ARG A 22 11.19 22.66 1.87
N SER A 23 11.02 23.79 1.15
CA SER A 23 12.14 24.57 0.62
C SER A 23 13.00 25.20 1.72
N GLU A 24 12.39 25.61 2.81
CA GLU A 24 13.09 26.16 3.98
C GLU A 24 13.74 25.08 4.84
N ASN A 25 13.23 23.85 4.79
CA ASN A 25 13.65 22.71 5.63
C ASN A 25 14.08 21.48 4.81
N PRO A 26 15.04 21.61 3.87
CA PRO A 26 15.35 20.53 2.91
C PRO A 26 15.96 19.28 3.56
N LYS A 27 16.57 19.42 4.74
CA LYS A 27 17.21 18.30 5.47
C LYS A 27 16.28 17.60 6.46
N VAL A 28 15.09 18.16 6.70
CA VAL A 28 14.13 17.55 7.62
C VAL A 28 13.40 16.43 6.89
N VAL A 29 13.36 15.25 7.48
CA VAL A 29 12.53 14.13 7.02
C VAL A 29 11.17 14.26 7.71
N PRO A 30 10.10 14.69 7.00
CA PRO A 30 8.81 14.85 7.62
C PRO A 30 8.23 13.50 8.04
N ASN A 31 7.57 13.46 9.20
CA ASN A 31 6.83 12.30 9.64
C ASN A 31 5.32 12.60 9.54
N LEU A 32 4.66 11.88 8.65
CA LEU A 32 3.22 11.90 8.39
C LEU A 32 2.63 10.48 8.55
N SER A 33 3.33 9.59 9.26
CA SER A 33 2.87 8.21 9.47
C SER A 33 1.48 8.19 10.11
N GLY A 34 0.61 7.30 9.62
CA GLY A 34 -0.78 7.20 10.06
C GLY A 34 -1.66 8.37 9.60
N LEU A 35 -1.18 9.24 8.69
CA LEU A 35 -1.98 10.33 8.14
C LEU A 35 -3.25 9.78 7.50
N THR A 36 -4.39 10.32 7.91
CA THR A 36 -5.68 10.07 7.26
C THR A 36 -6.19 11.36 6.63
N LEU A 37 -6.40 11.35 5.32
CA LEU A 37 -6.93 12.49 4.60
C LEU A 37 -8.46 12.52 4.68
N SER A 38 -9.01 13.62 5.16
CA SER A 38 -10.45 13.89 5.05
C SER A 38 -10.85 14.20 3.60
N VAL A 39 -12.16 14.12 3.30
CA VAL A 39 -12.69 14.35 1.94
C VAL A 39 -12.19 15.68 1.33
N GLY A 40 -12.12 16.75 2.12
CA GLY A 40 -11.63 18.05 1.67
C GLY A 40 -10.11 18.13 1.49
N GLN A 41 -9.35 17.19 2.08
CA GLN A 41 -7.88 17.16 2.02
C GLN A 41 -7.32 16.22 0.94
N ARG A 42 -8.19 15.44 0.29
CA ARG A 42 -7.76 14.47 -0.74
C ARG A 42 -7.24 15.12 -2.02
N GLN A 43 -7.45 16.41 -2.19
CA GLN A 43 -7.00 17.15 -3.35
C GLN A 43 -5.59 17.70 -3.09
N MET A 44 -4.56 16.94 -3.38
CA MET A 44 -3.14 17.32 -3.27
C MET A 44 -2.48 17.56 -4.64
N GLY A 45 -3.28 17.53 -5.71
CA GLY A 45 -2.83 17.82 -7.06
C GLY A 45 -2.56 19.30 -7.29
N PRO A 46 -2.16 19.71 -8.50
CA PRO A 46 -1.72 21.05 -8.82
C PRO A 46 -2.86 22.07 -8.76
N ILE A 47 -3.20 22.49 -7.55
CA ILE A 47 -4.13 23.59 -7.30
C ILE A 47 -3.34 24.69 -6.56
N ASN A 48 -3.17 25.83 -7.20
CA ASN A 48 -2.62 27.06 -6.59
C ASN A 48 -1.30 26.91 -5.82
N GLY A 49 -0.35 26.12 -6.29
CA GLY A 49 0.95 25.96 -5.63
C GLY A 49 1.85 24.92 -6.28
N GLY A 50 1.43 24.39 -7.42
CA GLY A 50 2.15 23.33 -8.12
C GLY A 50 1.98 21.95 -7.47
N PRO A 51 2.63 20.93 -8.02
CA PRO A 51 2.63 19.59 -7.45
C PRO A 51 3.20 19.59 -6.03
N ILE A 52 2.60 18.80 -5.13
CA ILE A 52 3.10 18.70 -3.76
C ILE A 52 4.42 17.93 -3.70
N ASN A 53 5.37 18.42 -2.92
CA ASN A 53 6.64 17.74 -2.66
C ASN A 53 6.56 16.92 -1.35
N LEU A 54 6.35 15.62 -1.49
CA LEU A 54 6.36 14.63 -0.41
C LEU A 54 7.59 13.73 -0.49
N SER A 55 8.64 14.13 -1.20
CA SER A 55 9.87 13.34 -1.33
C SER A 55 10.48 13.04 0.03
N SER A 56 11.01 11.83 0.21
CA SER A 56 11.64 11.35 1.47
C SER A 56 10.78 11.53 2.72
N THR A 57 9.45 11.59 2.58
CA THR A 57 8.51 11.74 3.70
C THR A 57 8.12 10.37 4.24
N ARG A 58 7.99 10.23 5.56
CA ARG A 58 7.41 9.04 6.19
C ARG A 58 5.90 9.11 6.15
N LEU A 59 5.28 8.16 5.45
CA LEU A 59 3.83 8.04 5.24
C LEU A 59 3.33 6.63 5.59
N ARG A 60 4.06 5.91 6.43
CA ARG A 60 3.70 4.54 6.85
C ARG A 60 2.29 4.49 7.41
N HIS A 61 1.54 3.44 7.04
CA HIS A 61 0.16 3.22 7.49
C HIS A 61 -0.78 4.41 7.18
N GLY A 62 -0.39 5.28 6.26
CA GLY A 62 -1.20 6.43 5.86
C GLY A 62 -2.42 6.00 5.05
N SER A 63 -3.59 6.59 5.31
CA SER A 63 -4.76 6.42 4.46
C SER A 63 -4.85 7.56 3.45
N LEU A 64 -4.41 7.29 2.23
CA LEU A 64 -4.41 8.19 1.08
C LEU A 64 -5.47 7.75 0.04
N ARG A 65 -6.46 6.99 0.47
CA ARG A 65 -7.54 6.52 -0.42
C ARG A 65 -8.22 7.69 -1.13
N PHE A 66 -8.47 7.51 -2.43
CA PHE A 66 -9.08 8.52 -3.30
C PHE A 66 -8.30 9.83 -3.37
N ALA A 67 -7.05 9.87 -2.89
CA ALA A 67 -6.23 11.09 -2.98
C ALA A 67 -5.95 11.43 -4.45
N THR A 68 -6.00 12.70 -4.77
CA THR A 68 -5.51 13.23 -6.05
C THR A 68 -4.10 13.75 -5.84
N LEU A 69 -3.11 12.97 -6.27
CA LEU A 69 -1.68 13.28 -6.12
C LEU A 69 -1.02 13.64 -7.46
N THR A 70 -1.81 13.95 -8.46
CA THR A 70 -1.36 14.24 -9.82
C THR A 70 -0.10 15.10 -9.86
N GLY A 71 0.98 14.57 -10.44
CA GLY A 71 2.26 15.25 -10.59
C GLY A 71 3.06 15.43 -9.30
N ALA A 72 2.60 14.91 -8.15
CA ALA A 72 3.31 15.00 -6.87
C ALA A 72 4.71 14.34 -6.95
N ASP A 73 5.63 14.82 -6.12
CA ASP A 73 6.90 14.17 -5.89
C ASP A 73 6.85 13.36 -4.59
N LEU A 74 6.85 12.04 -4.72
CA LEU A 74 6.92 11.04 -3.65
C LEU A 74 8.21 10.21 -3.76
N SER A 75 9.23 10.74 -4.44
CA SER A 75 10.50 10.01 -4.58
C SER A 75 11.12 9.71 -3.22
N ALA A 76 11.62 8.48 -3.07
CA ALA A 76 12.18 7.97 -1.82
C ALA A 76 11.27 8.14 -0.58
N ALA A 77 9.97 8.31 -0.76
CA ALA A 77 9.01 8.33 0.34
C ALA A 77 8.83 6.93 0.93
N ASP A 78 8.58 6.86 2.23
CA ASP A 78 8.32 5.63 2.95
C ASP A 78 6.78 5.46 3.10
N LEU A 79 6.21 4.68 2.22
CA LEU A 79 4.78 4.38 2.09
C LEU A 79 4.44 2.94 2.51
N TRP A 80 5.30 2.33 3.35
CA TRP A 80 5.07 0.98 3.84
C TRP A 80 3.67 0.84 4.46
N ASP A 81 2.92 -0.19 4.01
CA ASP A 81 1.55 -0.48 4.48
C ASP A 81 0.58 0.73 4.37
N ALA A 82 0.82 1.63 3.42
CA ALA A 82 -0.10 2.74 3.14
C ALA A 82 -1.25 2.31 2.24
N ASP A 83 -2.44 2.90 2.44
CA ASP A 83 -3.62 2.68 1.58
C ASP A 83 -3.76 3.82 0.57
N LEU A 84 -3.39 3.54 -0.68
CA LEU A 84 -3.55 4.41 -1.85
C LEU A 84 -4.63 3.87 -2.80
N SER A 85 -5.54 3.02 -2.33
CA SER A 85 -6.61 2.48 -3.17
C SER A 85 -7.42 3.61 -3.80
N ASP A 86 -7.76 3.46 -5.08
CA ASP A 86 -8.51 4.44 -5.87
C ASP A 86 -7.82 5.83 -6.00
N ALA A 87 -6.54 5.96 -5.62
CA ALA A 87 -5.81 7.22 -5.74
C ALA A 87 -5.49 7.55 -7.21
N ARG A 88 -5.43 8.85 -7.51
CA ARG A 88 -4.93 9.35 -8.79
C ARG A 88 -3.44 9.66 -8.66
N LEU A 89 -2.63 8.80 -9.27
CA LEU A 89 -1.18 8.86 -9.25
C LEU A 89 -0.61 9.31 -10.61
N ASP A 90 -1.43 9.86 -11.49
CA ASP A 90 -0.99 10.28 -12.81
C ASP A 90 0.17 11.28 -12.72
N ARG A 91 1.27 11.01 -13.44
CA ARG A 91 2.52 11.78 -13.46
C ARG A 91 3.21 11.93 -12.10
N VAL A 92 2.88 11.12 -11.10
CA VAL A 92 3.56 11.10 -9.81
C VAL A 92 4.98 10.53 -9.97
N ASN A 93 5.92 11.10 -9.25
CA ASN A 93 7.26 10.55 -9.11
C ASN A 93 7.32 9.68 -7.84
N LEU A 94 7.37 8.36 -8.01
CA LEU A 94 7.56 7.35 -6.95
C LEU A 94 8.94 6.68 -7.04
N ALA A 95 9.90 7.28 -7.75
CA ALA A 95 11.22 6.68 -7.91
C ALA A 95 11.87 6.41 -6.54
N GLY A 96 12.29 5.17 -6.31
CA GLY A 96 12.91 4.74 -5.06
C GLY A 96 12.01 4.77 -3.83
N ALA A 97 10.70 4.97 -3.97
CA ALA A 97 9.76 4.92 -2.84
C ALA A 97 9.60 3.49 -2.31
N ASP A 98 9.39 3.36 -1.00
CA ASP A 98 9.02 2.09 -0.38
C ASP A 98 7.50 1.98 -0.29
N LEU A 99 6.93 1.17 -1.18
CA LEU A 99 5.52 0.83 -1.28
C LEU A 99 5.26 -0.62 -0.84
N SER A 100 6.20 -1.22 -0.10
CA SER A 100 6.01 -2.59 0.34
C SER A 100 4.77 -2.72 1.23
N GLU A 101 4.01 -3.80 1.02
CA GLU A 101 2.71 -4.07 1.65
C GLU A 101 1.61 -3.02 1.39
N ALA A 102 1.84 -2.00 0.56
CA ALA A 102 0.85 -0.97 0.27
C ALA A 102 -0.35 -1.50 -0.52
N LEU A 103 -1.52 -0.87 -0.32
CA LEU A 103 -2.72 -1.10 -1.10
C LEU A 103 -2.82 -0.04 -2.21
N LEU A 104 -2.74 -0.49 -3.45
CA LEU A 104 -2.76 0.34 -4.66
C LEU A 104 -3.91 -0.08 -5.60
N ASP A 105 -4.91 -0.77 -5.04
CA ASP A 105 -6.01 -1.32 -5.83
C ASP A 105 -6.76 -0.20 -6.55
N ARG A 106 -6.98 -0.38 -7.86
CA ARG A 106 -7.66 0.58 -8.75
C ARG A 106 -7.01 1.97 -8.81
N ALA A 107 -5.80 2.16 -8.27
CA ALA A 107 -5.06 3.41 -8.43
C ALA A 107 -4.71 3.66 -9.91
N ASP A 108 -4.61 4.93 -10.30
CA ASP A 108 -4.30 5.36 -11.66
C ASP A 108 -2.83 5.73 -11.80
N PHE A 109 -2.07 4.92 -12.55
CA PHE A 109 -0.63 5.04 -12.75
C PHE A 109 -0.22 5.71 -14.08
N ALA A 110 -1.10 6.46 -14.71
CA ALA A 110 -0.77 7.09 -15.99
C ALA A 110 0.51 7.93 -15.91
N SER A 111 1.56 7.53 -16.65
CA SER A 111 2.87 8.21 -16.65
C SER A 111 3.54 8.34 -15.27
N THR A 112 3.19 7.52 -14.31
CA THR A 112 3.86 7.44 -12.99
C THR A 112 5.26 6.89 -13.15
N LYS A 113 6.24 7.47 -12.43
CA LYS A 113 7.61 6.96 -12.40
C LYS A 113 7.77 5.97 -11.26
N LEU A 114 8.14 4.72 -11.56
CA LEU A 114 8.33 3.63 -10.61
C LEU A 114 9.78 3.12 -10.55
N ALA A 115 10.73 3.81 -11.16
CA ALA A 115 12.13 3.38 -11.21
C ALA A 115 12.68 3.12 -9.81
N GLY A 116 13.04 1.86 -9.51
CA GLY A 116 13.56 1.43 -8.21
C GLY A 116 12.56 1.49 -7.05
N ALA A 117 11.26 1.71 -7.31
CA ALA A 117 10.24 1.63 -6.26
C ALA A 117 10.08 0.19 -5.76
N ASN A 118 9.93 0.00 -4.44
CA ASN A 118 9.71 -1.30 -3.83
C ASN A 118 8.21 -1.60 -3.71
N LEU A 119 7.73 -2.55 -4.48
CA LEU A 119 6.34 -3.03 -4.51
C LEU A 119 6.19 -4.41 -3.83
N SER A 120 7.16 -4.85 -3.02
CA SER A 120 7.12 -6.17 -2.39
C SER A 120 5.84 -6.35 -1.57
N SER A 121 5.10 -7.42 -1.83
CA SER A 121 3.82 -7.72 -1.16
C SER A 121 2.72 -6.66 -1.31
N ALA A 122 2.90 -5.67 -2.18
CA ALA A 122 1.87 -4.68 -2.48
C ALA A 122 0.73 -5.29 -3.31
N SER A 123 -0.47 -4.73 -3.17
CA SER A 123 -1.62 -5.07 -4.01
C SER A 123 -1.86 -3.98 -5.05
N LEU A 124 -1.77 -4.34 -6.34
CA LEU A 124 -2.09 -3.50 -7.48
C LEU A 124 -3.30 -4.06 -8.24
N LEU A 125 -4.23 -4.72 -7.52
CA LEU A 125 -5.40 -5.33 -8.15
C LEU A 125 -6.20 -4.26 -8.90
N GLU A 126 -6.49 -4.54 -10.19
CA GLU A 126 -7.23 -3.61 -11.04
C GLU A 126 -6.60 -2.21 -11.19
N ALA A 127 -5.30 -2.06 -10.88
CA ALA A 127 -4.60 -0.80 -11.12
C ALA A 127 -4.72 -0.39 -12.60
N ARG A 128 -4.97 0.91 -12.81
CA ARG A 128 -5.28 1.47 -14.14
C ARG A 128 -4.06 2.14 -14.74
N ASN A 129 -3.95 2.08 -16.06
CA ASN A 129 -2.90 2.73 -16.85
C ASN A 129 -1.47 2.34 -16.42
N LEU A 130 -1.33 1.21 -15.72
CA LEU A 130 -0.06 0.63 -15.35
C LEU A 130 0.48 -0.19 -16.52
N THR A 131 1.73 0.02 -16.89
CA THR A 131 2.39 -0.61 -18.02
C THR A 131 3.44 -1.62 -17.58
N GLN A 132 3.78 -2.58 -18.45
CA GLN A 132 4.86 -3.53 -18.19
C GLN A 132 6.20 -2.82 -17.96
N ALA A 133 6.51 -1.78 -18.74
CA ALA A 133 7.75 -1.03 -18.58
C ALA A 133 7.89 -0.41 -17.17
N GLN A 134 6.81 0.11 -16.60
CA GLN A 134 6.83 0.64 -15.23
C GLN A 134 7.08 -0.47 -14.19
N ILE A 135 6.51 -1.66 -14.40
CA ILE A 135 6.72 -2.81 -13.50
C ILE A 135 8.14 -3.37 -13.64
N ASP A 136 8.71 -3.37 -14.84
CA ASP A 136 10.07 -3.87 -15.09
C ASP A 136 11.14 -2.95 -14.46
N GLU A 137 10.84 -1.67 -14.25
CA GLU A 137 11.71 -0.71 -13.56
C GLU A 137 11.60 -0.77 -12.04
N ALA A 138 10.55 -1.39 -11.50
CA ALA A 138 10.30 -1.49 -10.07
C ALA A 138 10.87 -2.78 -9.46
N MET A 139 10.94 -2.83 -8.15
CA MET A 139 11.24 -4.03 -7.37
C MET A 139 9.96 -4.62 -6.78
N GLY A 140 9.91 -5.95 -6.66
CA GLY A 140 8.79 -6.65 -6.07
C GLY A 140 9.15 -8.08 -5.71
N ASN A 141 8.18 -8.86 -5.26
CA ASN A 141 8.38 -10.25 -4.88
C ASN A 141 7.23 -11.16 -5.38
N SER A 142 7.28 -12.43 -5.03
CA SER A 142 6.25 -13.41 -5.40
C SER A 142 4.87 -13.12 -4.79
N SER A 143 4.81 -12.34 -3.70
CA SER A 143 3.57 -11.95 -3.01
C SER A 143 2.95 -10.66 -3.57
N THR A 144 3.63 -9.94 -4.46
CA THR A 144 3.06 -8.74 -5.11
C THR A 144 1.90 -9.15 -6.01
N VAL A 145 0.75 -8.53 -5.85
CA VAL A 145 -0.44 -8.77 -6.69
C VAL A 145 -0.45 -7.80 -7.85
N LEU A 146 -0.34 -8.30 -9.08
CA LEU A 146 -0.37 -7.50 -10.31
C LEU A 146 -1.72 -7.61 -11.00
N PRO A 147 -2.12 -6.59 -11.79
CA PRO A 147 -3.24 -6.70 -12.73
C PRO A 147 -3.05 -7.87 -13.70
N ALA A 148 -4.15 -8.53 -14.10
CA ALA A 148 -4.10 -9.75 -14.91
C ALA A 148 -3.43 -9.58 -16.29
N HIS A 149 -3.35 -8.37 -16.81
CA HIS A 149 -2.73 -8.07 -18.10
C HIS A 149 -1.22 -7.84 -18.03
N LEU A 150 -0.61 -7.85 -16.84
CA LEU A 150 0.82 -7.65 -16.65
C LEU A 150 1.50 -8.94 -16.21
N ALA A 151 2.70 -9.16 -16.73
CA ALA A 151 3.55 -10.28 -16.36
C ALA A 151 4.43 -9.91 -15.16
N ARG A 152 4.62 -10.85 -14.23
CA ARG A 152 5.58 -10.68 -13.15
C ARG A 152 7.00 -10.77 -13.70
N PRO A 153 7.87 -9.77 -13.44
CA PRO A 153 9.28 -9.84 -13.81
C PRO A 153 9.97 -11.07 -13.20
N ALA A 154 10.84 -11.73 -13.97
CA ALA A 154 11.55 -12.91 -13.49
C ALA A 154 12.39 -12.63 -12.23
N ALA A 155 12.91 -11.42 -12.08
CA ALA A 155 13.65 -11.00 -10.89
C ALA A 155 12.83 -11.04 -9.61
N TRP A 156 11.48 -10.96 -9.69
CA TRP A 156 10.58 -11.00 -8.53
C TRP A 156 10.24 -12.43 -8.07
N THR A 157 10.62 -13.45 -8.85
CA THR A 157 10.35 -14.87 -8.57
C THR A 157 11.47 -15.56 -7.80
N GLY A 158 12.61 -14.90 -7.61
CA GLY A 158 13.72 -15.41 -6.79
C GLY A 158 13.24 -15.64 -5.36
N SER A 159 13.64 -16.79 -4.78
CA SER A 159 13.31 -17.14 -3.40
C SER A 159 13.69 -16.00 -2.46
N VAL A 160 12.69 -15.30 -1.95
CA VAL A 160 12.86 -14.44 -0.79
C VAL A 160 13.33 -15.35 0.33
N SER A 161 14.57 -15.22 0.75
CA SER A 161 15.00 -15.91 1.97
C SER A 161 14.06 -15.45 3.09
N PRO A 162 13.38 -16.35 3.79
CA PRO A 162 12.39 -15.98 4.81
C PRO A 162 12.99 -15.22 6.01
N VAL A 163 14.28 -14.94 5.97
CA VAL A 163 15.04 -14.28 7.03
C VAL A 163 14.91 -12.77 7.03
N SER A 164 14.60 -12.13 5.88
CA SER A 164 14.52 -10.66 5.79
C SER A 164 13.25 -10.09 6.43
N ASP A 165 12.11 -10.78 6.27
CA ASP A 165 10.82 -10.26 6.77
C ASP A 165 10.66 -10.38 8.30
N TYR A 166 11.39 -11.33 8.92
CA TYR A 166 11.36 -11.50 10.36
C TYR A 166 12.31 -10.56 11.10
N GLN A 167 13.42 -10.14 10.49
CA GLN A 167 14.37 -9.22 11.13
C GLN A 167 13.81 -7.80 11.24
N THR A 168 13.11 -7.31 10.22
CA THR A 168 12.43 -6.02 10.28
C THR A 168 11.32 -6.01 11.35
N ARG A 169 10.56 -7.09 11.49
CA ARG A 169 9.55 -7.21 12.56
C ARG A 169 10.16 -7.25 13.97
N SER A 170 11.30 -7.93 14.15
CA SER A 170 11.96 -8.04 15.47
C SER A 170 12.66 -6.74 15.87
N GLU A 171 13.16 -5.94 14.92
CA GLU A 171 13.72 -4.62 15.20
C GLU A 171 12.65 -3.62 15.64
N PHE A 172 11.44 -3.70 15.12
CA PHE A 172 10.30 -2.90 15.60
C PHE A 172 9.86 -3.27 17.02
N HIS A 173 9.92 -4.56 17.38
CA HIS A 173 9.70 -5.01 18.77
C HIS A 173 10.77 -4.48 19.72
N ALA A 174 12.01 -4.39 19.29
CA ALA A 174 13.13 -3.86 20.10
C ALA A 174 13.06 -2.36 20.32
N LEU A 175 12.33 -1.61 19.49
CA LEU A 175 12.16 -0.15 19.60
C LEU A 175 10.93 0.27 20.42
N GLY A 176 10.23 -0.67 21.07
CA GLY A 176 9.16 -0.35 22.03
C GLY A 176 7.85 0.17 21.39
N LEU A 177 7.65 -0.02 20.09
CA LEU A 177 6.45 0.40 19.36
C LEU A 177 5.30 -0.64 19.44
N ASN A 178 5.20 -1.35 20.57
CA ASN A 178 4.27 -2.46 20.82
C ASN A 178 2.80 -2.02 21.02
N GLY A 179 2.34 -0.96 20.42
CA GLY A 179 0.99 -0.43 20.68
C GLY A 179 0.09 -0.20 19.47
N VAL A 180 0.61 -0.34 18.25
CA VAL A 180 -0.22 -0.19 17.06
C VAL A 180 -0.62 -1.57 16.56
N VAL A 181 -1.83 -2.00 16.93
CA VAL A 181 -2.46 -3.17 16.34
C VAL A 181 -2.66 -2.87 14.86
N ALA A 182 -1.87 -3.50 14.00
CA ALA A 182 -2.14 -3.48 12.58
C ALA A 182 -3.59 -3.91 12.36
N PRO A 183 -4.38 -3.21 11.56
CA PRO A 183 -5.72 -3.66 11.23
C PRO A 183 -5.59 -5.09 10.66
N LYS A 184 -6.29 -6.04 11.27
CA LYS A 184 -6.28 -7.42 10.80
C LYS A 184 -6.59 -7.39 9.32
N ARG A 185 -5.62 -7.81 8.50
CA ARG A 185 -5.84 -8.09 7.09
C ARG A 185 -7.08 -8.95 7.00
N VAL A 186 -8.13 -8.46 6.38
CA VAL A 186 -9.30 -9.29 6.10
C VAL A 186 -8.78 -10.40 5.19
N GLU A 187 -8.84 -11.63 5.67
CA GLU A 187 -8.47 -12.83 4.91
C GLU A 187 -9.44 -13.00 3.74
N THR A 188 -9.20 -12.32 2.63
CA THR A 188 -10.03 -12.40 1.44
C THR A 188 -9.45 -13.27 0.34
N VAL A 189 -8.49 -14.15 0.62
CA VAL A 189 -7.85 -14.96 -0.43
C VAL A 189 -8.08 -16.47 -0.29
N SER A 190 -8.88 -16.97 0.68
CA SER A 190 -9.08 -18.42 0.79
C SER A 190 -10.22 -19.00 -0.07
N TRP A 191 -10.93 -18.18 -0.85
CA TRP A 191 -12.09 -18.63 -1.64
C TRP A 191 -11.80 -18.95 -3.11
N LEU A 192 -10.59 -18.73 -3.60
CA LEU A 192 -10.27 -18.92 -5.03
C LEU A 192 -9.42 -20.16 -5.35
N VAL A 193 -9.12 -21.01 -4.36
CA VAL A 193 -8.48 -22.31 -4.61
C VAL A 193 -9.37 -23.42 -4.05
N GLY A 194 -10.61 -23.47 -4.50
CA GLY A 194 -11.47 -24.64 -4.36
C GLY A 194 -11.21 -25.61 -5.50
N GLY A 195 -10.20 -26.46 -5.35
CA GLY A 195 -10.13 -27.69 -6.12
C GLY A 195 -11.35 -28.58 -5.81
N PRO A 196 -11.80 -29.48 -6.72
CA PRO A 196 -12.97 -30.29 -6.50
C PRO A 196 -12.79 -31.17 -5.24
N ARG A 197 -13.73 -31.08 -4.31
CA ARG A 197 -13.81 -31.98 -3.17
C ARG A 197 -13.90 -33.41 -3.66
N SER A 198 -13.02 -34.28 -3.21
CA SER A 198 -13.09 -35.69 -3.51
C SER A 198 -14.36 -36.29 -2.89
N GLU A 199 -15.02 -37.20 -3.63
CA GLU A 199 -16.27 -37.87 -3.27
C GLU A 199 -16.20 -38.73 -1.97
N ARG A 200 -15.14 -38.65 -1.18
CA ARG A 200 -14.98 -39.40 0.05
C ARG A 200 -15.54 -38.75 1.31
N ASP A 201 -15.85 -37.45 1.28
CA ASP A 201 -16.35 -36.72 2.45
C ASP A 201 -17.89 -36.66 2.53
N ALA A 202 -18.60 -37.18 1.53
CA ALA A 202 -20.07 -37.20 1.49
C ALA A 202 -20.73 -38.38 2.21
N ALA A 203 -19.96 -39.28 2.78
CA ALA A 203 -20.49 -40.54 3.35
C ALA A 203 -20.70 -40.53 4.88
N GLN A 204 -20.51 -39.42 5.57
CA GLN A 204 -20.55 -39.41 7.05
C GLN A 204 -21.63 -38.52 7.71
N GLU A 205 -22.54 -37.95 6.96
CA GLU A 205 -23.70 -37.26 7.55
C GLU A 205 -25.04 -37.82 7.04
N ALA A 206 -25.42 -38.98 7.51
CA ALA A 206 -26.78 -39.48 7.47
C ALA A 206 -27.49 -39.13 8.78
N PRO A 207 -28.69 -38.48 8.74
CA PRO A 207 -29.43 -38.17 9.96
C PRO A 207 -30.02 -39.42 10.57
N PRO A 208 -30.18 -39.52 11.90
CA PRO A 208 -30.73 -40.68 12.58
C PRO A 208 -32.22 -40.84 12.27
N SER A 209 -32.60 -42.08 11.92
CA SER A 209 -33.99 -42.46 11.65
C SER A 209 -34.90 -42.25 12.88
N PRO A 210 -36.16 -41.85 12.74
CA PRO A 210 -37.08 -41.70 13.84
C PRO A 210 -37.51 -43.06 14.35
N LYS A 211 -37.41 -43.30 15.67
CA LYS A 211 -37.90 -44.47 16.38
C LYS A 211 -39.44 -44.51 16.34
N GLY A 212 -39.99 -45.58 15.77
CA GLY A 212 -41.41 -45.87 15.74
C GLY A 212 -42.01 -45.97 17.11
N ARG A 213 -43.21 -45.42 17.27
CA ARG A 213 -44.13 -45.61 18.37
C ARG A 213 -44.97 -46.87 18.05
N THR A 214 -44.87 -47.88 18.90
CA THR A 214 -45.84 -49.02 18.93
C THR A 214 -46.99 -48.66 19.86
N VAL A 215 -48.17 -48.89 19.40
CA VAL A 215 -49.37 -49.08 20.23
C VAL A 215 -49.54 -50.54 20.41
#